data_0259a9fbc8be25af73d9b12fc0663429
#
_entry.id   0259a9fbc8be25af73d9b12fc0663429
#
_cell.length_a   1.000
_cell.length_b   1.000
_cell.length_c   1.000
_cell.angle_alpha   90.00
_cell.angle_beta   90.00
_cell.angle_gamma   90.00
#
_symmetry.space_group_name_H-M   'P 1'
#
loop_
_entity.id
_entity.type
_entity.pdbx_description
1 polymer ?
#
loop_
_entity_poly.entity_id
_entity_poly.type
_entity_poly.pdbx_seq_one_letter_code
_entity_poly.pdbx_strand_id
1 'polypeptide(L)'
;VLPAMVRKMHLAKCLAEQDLPSIRSDLNKRPVENITGADSLDKIVEILRKYGSTENQLSLWGTGTPLREFLWSEEMADACVYIMERVDFADLKGSGTEVRNCHINIGTGEEISIRDLAYLIRETIGYKGAISFDAAKPDGTMRKLTDVTKLHSLGWRHAIDIMKGVEMMYAWYLQ
;
A
#
# COMPACT_ATOMS: atom_id res chain seq x y z
N VAL A 1 -1.53 2.23 3.85
CA VAL A 1 -0.22 1.70 4.25
C VAL A 1 0.76 1.79 3.08
N LEU A 2 0.54 1.09 1.96
CA LEU A 2 1.48 0.96 0.85
C LEU A 2 1.91 2.32 0.26
N PRO A 3 1.03 3.27 -0.15
CA PRO A 3 1.46 4.55 -0.71
C PRO A 3 2.31 5.37 0.26
N ALA A 4 1.98 5.33 1.56
CA ALA A 4 2.75 6.03 2.58
C ALA A 4 4.16 5.44 2.76
N MET A 5 4.31 4.11 2.68
CA MET A 5 5.64 3.47 2.70
C MET A 5 6.46 3.82 1.47
N VAL A 6 5.86 3.80 0.28
CA VAL A 6 6.52 4.20 -0.97
C VAL A 6 7.06 5.62 -0.84
N ARG A 7 6.23 6.58 -0.43
CA ARG A 7 6.64 7.97 -0.23
C ARG A 7 7.78 8.11 0.79
N LYS A 8 7.63 7.51 1.98
CA LYS A 8 8.66 7.58 3.03
C LYS A 8 9.99 7.02 2.57
N MET A 9 9.96 5.90 1.87
CA MET A 9 11.16 5.22 1.41
C MET A 9 11.83 5.95 0.25
N HIS A 10 11.04 6.51 -0.67
CA HIS A 10 11.56 7.37 -1.73
C HIS A 10 12.25 8.61 -1.15
N LEU A 11 11.63 9.30 -0.20
CA LEU A 11 12.23 10.48 0.44
C LEU A 11 13.49 10.12 1.24
N ALA A 12 13.53 8.95 1.90
CA ALA A 12 14.74 8.46 2.56
C ALA A 12 15.87 8.15 1.55
N LYS A 13 15.53 7.58 0.39
CA LYS A 13 16.47 7.39 -0.73
C LYS A 13 17.01 8.73 -1.24
N CYS A 14 16.14 9.69 -1.50
CA CYS A 14 16.53 11.03 -1.94
C CYS A 14 17.46 11.74 -0.94
N LEU A 15 17.22 11.55 0.39
CA LEU A 15 18.14 12.04 1.42
C LEU A 15 19.52 11.39 1.29
N ALA A 16 19.58 10.06 1.14
CA ALA A 16 20.82 9.31 1.01
C ALA A 16 21.61 9.69 -0.24
N GLU A 17 20.93 9.99 -1.34
CA GLU A 17 21.49 10.38 -2.64
C GLU A 17 21.69 11.89 -2.76
N GLN A 18 21.33 12.68 -1.74
CA GLN A 18 21.38 14.15 -1.74
C GLN A 18 20.53 14.79 -2.85
N ASP A 19 19.47 14.10 -3.28
CA ASP A 19 18.52 14.59 -4.28
C ASP A 19 17.50 15.56 -3.66
N LEU A 20 17.97 16.76 -3.32
CA LEU A 20 17.14 17.82 -2.75
C LEU A 20 16.03 18.31 -3.71
N PRO A 21 16.24 18.40 -5.03
CA PRO A 21 15.17 18.77 -5.95
C PRO A 21 13.95 17.87 -5.84
N SER A 22 14.13 16.54 -5.82
CA SER A 22 13.04 15.57 -5.69
C SER A 22 12.31 15.69 -4.35
N ILE A 23 13.04 15.86 -3.24
CA ILE A 23 12.45 16.08 -1.91
C ILE A 23 11.60 17.34 -1.91
N ARG A 24 12.11 18.45 -2.44
CA ARG A 24 11.39 19.72 -2.53
C ARG A 24 10.16 19.63 -3.41
N SER A 25 10.25 18.95 -4.55
CA SER A 25 9.13 18.71 -5.45
C SER A 25 8.01 17.94 -4.75
N ASP A 26 8.35 16.84 -4.04
CA ASP A 26 7.35 16.06 -3.29
C ASP A 26 6.67 16.88 -2.19
N LEU A 27 7.44 17.62 -1.38
CA LEU A 27 6.89 18.43 -0.30
C LEU A 27 6.05 19.61 -0.80
N ASN A 28 6.33 20.14 -1.98
CA ASN A 28 5.49 21.15 -2.61
C ASN A 28 4.15 20.57 -3.08
N LYS A 29 4.15 19.34 -3.64
CA LYS A 29 2.92 18.64 -4.03
C LYS A 29 2.11 18.18 -2.79
N ARG A 30 2.78 17.77 -1.72
CA ARG A 30 2.18 17.13 -0.54
C ARG A 30 2.88 17.59 0.74
N PRO A 31 2.62 18.81 1.25
CA PRO A 31 3.23 19.32 2.48
C PRO A 31 3.02 18.41 3.68
N VAL A 32 3.99 18.39 4.60
CA VAL A 32 3.92 17.64 5.86
C VAL A 32 3.93 18.66 7.01
N GLU A 33 2.90 18.71 7.82
CA GLU A 33 2.74 19.68 8.93
C GLU A 33 3.06 21.14 8.50
N ASN A 34 2.60 21.53 7.32
CA ASN A 34 2.86 22.83 6.69
C ASN A 34 4.32 23.05 6.23
N ILE A 35 5.22 22.07 6.37
CA ILE A 35 6.55 22.12 5.76
C ILE A 35 6.43 21.76 4.28
N THR A 36 6.94 22.66 3.44
CA THR A 36 6.93 22.57 1.98
C THR A 36 8.35 22.45 1.42
N GLY A 37 8.48 22.26 0.12
CA GLY A 37 9.79 22.30 -0.55
C GLY A 37 10.47 23.68 -0.55
N ALA A 38 9.77 24.77 -0.19
CA ALA A 38 10.31 26.10 -0.08
C ALA A 38 11.02 26.37 1.27
N ASP A 39 10.77 25.53 2.28
CA ASP A 39 11.37 25.66 3.59
C ASP A 39 12.88 25.40 3.60
N SER A 40 13.54 25.79 4.69
CA SER A 40 14.98 25.54 4.87
C SER A 40 15.27 24.02 4.92
N LEU A 41 16.47 23.64 4.48
CA LEU A 41 16.88 22.24 4.48
C LEU A 41 16.79 21.61 5.88
N ASP A 42 17.17 22.37 6.92
CA ASP A 42 17.11 21.87 8.30
C ASP A 42 15.68 21.48 8.71
N LYS A 43 14.70 22.32 8.40
CA LYS A 43 13.26 22.00 8.66
C LYS A 43 12.77 20.80 7.87
N ILE A 44 13.20 20.70 6.61
CA ILE A 44 12.85 19.56 5.75
C ILE A 44 13.42 18.26 6.33
N VAL A 45 14.70 18.25 6.69
CA VAL A 45 15.36 17.08 7.28
C VAL A 45 14.75 16.74 8.64
N GLU A 46 14.45 17.72 9.46
CA GLU A 46 13.80 17.53 10.77
C GLU A 46 12.43 16.87 10.65
N ILE A 47 11.58 17.36 9.73
CA ILE A 47 10.24 16.76 9.54
C ILE A 47 10.32 15.35 8.98
N LEU A 48 11.21 15.07 8.03
CA LEU A 48 11.39 13.72 7.49
C LEU A 48 11.90 12.76 8.57
N ARG A 49 12.85 13.18 9.41
CA ARG A 49 13.35 12.41 10.55
C ARG A 49 12.28 12.16 11.60
N LYS A 50 11.45 13.16 11.93
CA LYS A 50 10.28 13.01 12.82
C LYS A 50 9.36 11.88 12.37
N TYR A 51 9.19 11.72 11.07
CA TYR A 51 8.39 10.64 10.47
C TYR A 51 9.19 9.37 10.14
N GLY A 52 10.43 9.27 10.62
CA GLY A 52 11.26 8.08 10.57
C GLY A 52 12.03 7.88 9.27
N SER A 53 12.14 8.91 8.41
CA SER A 53 12.93 8.85 7.18
C SER A 53 14.26 9.56 7.37
N THR A 54 15.37 8.82 7.28
CA THR A 54 16.74 9.34 7.32
C THR A 54 17.55 8.76 6.16
N GLU A 55 18.75 9.27 5.96
CA GLU A 55 19.69 8.81 4.93
C GLU A 55 20.01 7.30 5.06
N ASN A 56 20.16 6.82 6.30
CA ASN A 56 20.67 5.49 6.60
C ASN A 56 19.60 4.52 7.09
N GLN A 57 18.43 5.02 7.50
CA GLN A 57 17.41 4.21 8.14
C GLN A 57 16.01 4.74 7.86
N LEU A 58 15.09 3.82 7.65
CA LEU A 58 13.64 4.05 7.65
C LEU A 58 13.02 3.36 8.86
N SER A 59 12.35 4.13 9.72
CA SER A 59 11.59 3.59 10.86
C SER A 59 10.11 3.48 10.50
N LEU A 60 9.53 2.30 10.70
CA LEU A 60 8.11 1.98 10.51
C LEU A 60 7.49 1.65 11.87
N TRP A 61 6.22 2.03 12.05
CA TRP A 61 5.48 1.76 13.28
C TRP A 61 5.06 0.29 13.38
N GLY A 62 5.03 -0.24 14.60
CA GLY A 62 4.61 -1.60 14.92
C GLY A 62 5.72 -2.62 14.76
N THR A 63 5.38 -3.90 14.86
CA THR A 63 6.31 -5.02 14.76
C THR A 63 6.61 -5.44 13.31
N GLY A 64 5.77 -5.01 12.38
CA GLY A 64 5.81 -5.47 10.98
C GLY A 64 5.16 -6.85 10.75
N THR A 65 4.64 -7.50 11.80
CA THR A 65 4.02 -8.83 11.69
C THR A 65 2.60 -8.84 11.13
N PRO A 66 1.75 -7.78 11.28
CA PRO A 66 0.40 -7.82 10.74
C PRO A 66 0.38 -8.10 9.24
N LEU A 67 -0.60 -8.93 8.85
CA LEU A 67 -0.82 -9.34 7.47
C LEU A 67 -1.87 -8.43 6.82
N ARG A 68 -1.66 -8.09 5.54
CA ARG A 68 -2.58 -7.27 4.75
C ARG A 68 -2.71 -7.82 3.35
N GLU A 69 -3.90 -7.67 2.82
CA GLU A 69 -4.26 -7.91 1.45
C GLU A 69 -4.23 -6.59 0.68
N PHE A 70 -3.75 -6.63 -0.56
CA PHE A 70 -3.70 -5.48 -1.46
C PHE A 70 -4.24 -5.88 -2.82
N LEU A 71 -5.20 -5.13 -3.31
CA LEU A 71 -5.76 -5.26 -4.64
C LEU A 71 -5.52 -3.96 -5.41
N TRP A 72 -5.11 -4.04 -6.66
CA TRP A 72 -4.97 -2.88 -7.54
C TRP A 72 -6.33 -2.26 -7.82
N SER A 73 -6.43 -0.91 -7.75
CA SER A 73 -7.72 -0.22 -7.79
C SER A 73 -8.49 -0.40 -9.11
N GLU A 74 -7.77 -0.51 -10.24
CA GLU A 74 -8.40 -0.76 -11.54
C GLU A 74 -8.96 -2.19 -11.62
N GLU A 75 -8.32 -3.16 -10.98
CA GLU A 75 -8.87 -4.53 -10.88
C GLU A 75 -10.10 -4.60 -9.96
N MET A 76 -10.14 -3.77 -8.91
CA MET A 76 -11.37 -3.62 -8.13
C MET A 76 -12.53 -3.12 -9.00
N ALA A 77 -12.27 -2.12 -9.85
CA ALA A 77 -13.27 -1.60 -10.78
C ALA A 77 -13.67 -2.66 -11.83
N ASP A 78 -12.70 -3.37 -12.40
CA ASP A 78 -12.94 -4.46 -13.35
C ASP A 78 -13.80 -5.58 -12.74
N ALA A 79 -13.50 -5.99 -11.50
CA ALA A 79 -14.32 -6.97 -10.78
C ALA A 79 -15.77 -6.49 -10.61
N CYS A 80 -15.97 -5.20 -10.28
CA CYS A 80 -17.32 -4.65 -10.17
C CYS A 80 -18.07 -4.71 -11.51
N VAL A 81 -17.43 -4.30 -12.61
CA VAL A 81 -18.04 -4.35 -13.95
C VAL A 81 -18.33 -5.79 -14.35
N TYR A 82 -17.37 -6.70 -14.16
CA TYR A 82 -17.54 -8.13 -14.42
C TYR A 82 -18.78 -8.71 -13.72
N ILE A 83 -18.94 -8.41 -12.42
CA ILE A 83 -20.09 -8.87 -11.62
C ILE A 83 -21.40 -8.28 -12.16
N MET A 84 -21.41 -6.97 -12.43
CA MET A 84 -22.61 -6.29 -12.95
C MET A 84 -23.09 -6.84 -14.29
N GLU A 85 -22.18 -7.30 -15.15
CA GLU A 85 -22.50 -7.81 -16.48
C GLU A 85 -22.90 -9.30 -16.50
N ARG A 86 -22.49 -10.08 -15.49
CA ARG A 86 -22.53 -11.56 -15.55
C ARG A 86 -23.23 -12.24 -14.39
N VAL A 87 -23.60 -11.50 -13.34
CA VAL A 87 -24.16 -12.10 -12.12
C VAL A 87 -25.50 -11.46 -11.80
N ASP A 88 -26.57 -12.24 -11.90
CA ASP A 88 -27.87 -11.83 -11.43
C ASP A 88 -28.07 -12.13 -9.94
N PHE A 89 -28.97 -11.41 -9.31
CA PHE A 89 -29.32 -11.67 -7.92
C PHE A 89 -29.81 -13.10 -7.71
N ALA A 90 -30.47 -13.69 -8.70
CA ALA A 90 -30.92 -15.07 -8.67
C ALA A 90 -29.77 -16.07 -8.47
N ASP A 91 -28.59 -15.79 -9.04
CA ASP A 91 -27.39 -16.64 -8.90
C ASP A 91 -26.83 -16.60 -7.47
N LEU A 92 -27.08 -15.52 -6.74
CA LEU A 92 -26.57 -15.28 -5.38
C LEU A 92 -27.54 -15.75 -4.31
N LYS A 93 -28.82 -15.78 -4.60
CA LYS A 93 -29.89 -16.06 -3.63
C LYS A 93 -29.86 -17.50 -3.10
N GLY A 94 -29.31 -18.45 -3.89
CA GLY A 94 -29.40 -19.87 -3.57
C GLY A 94 -30.85 -20.42 -3.69
N SER A 95 -31.02 -21.69 -3.38
CA SER A 95 -32.31 -22.38 -3.48
C SER A 95 -33.23 -22.24 -2.25
N GLY A 96 -32.79 -21.53 -1.21
CA GLY A 96 -33.53 -21.35 0.02
C GLY A 96 -34.65 -20.31 -0.07
N THR A 97 -35.58 -20.36 0.87
CA THR A 97 -36.65 -19.35 1.02
C THR A 97 -36.19 -18.07 1.65
N GLU A 98 -35.09 -18.13 2.39
CA GLU A 98 -34.44 -16.94 3.00
C GLU A 98 -33.29 -16.44 2.20
N VAL A 99 -33.20 -15.12 2.01
CA VAL A 99 -32.08 -14.45 1.36
C VAL A 99 -30.95 -14.25 2.37
N ARG A 100 -29.88 -15.02 2.22
CA ARG A 100 -28.67 -14.92 3.08
C ARG A 100 -27.41 -14.96 2.24
N ASN A 101 -26.36 -14.28 2.72
CA ASN A 101 -25.01 -14.32 2.13
C ASN A 101 -24.94 -13.97 0.63
N CYS A 102 -25.78 -13.03 0.18
CA CYS A 102 -25.81 -12.59 -1.22
C CYS A 102 -24.68 -11.60 -1.55
N HIS A 103 -23.86 -11.18 -0.58
CA HIS A 103 -22.69 -10.34 -0.83
C HIS A 103 -21.58 -11.13 -1.55
N ILE A 104 -20.81 -10.40 -2.34
CA ILE A 104 -19.59 -10.88 -2.99
C ILE A 104 -18.44 -10.05 -2.43
N ASN A 105 -17.46 -10.71 -1.84
CA ASN A 105 -16.22 -10.05 -1.44
C ASN A 105 -15.31 -9.93 -2.66
N ILE A 106 -14.70 -8.76 -2.84
CA ILE A 106 -13.70 -8.52 -3.87
C ILE A 106 -12.34 -8.33 -3.21
N GLY A 107 -11.38 -9.13 -3.60
CA GLY A 107 -10.01 -9.14 -3.07
C GLY A 107 -9.13 -10.06 -3.90
N THR A 108 -7.89 -10.25 -3.47
CA THR A 108 -6.94 -11.19 -4.08
C THR A 108 -7.01 -12.57 -3.45
N GLY A 109 -7.39 -12.65 -2.18
CA GLY A 109 -7.27 -13.86 -1.36
C GLY A 109 -5.84 -14.13 -0.90
N GLU A 110 -4.92 -13.21 -1.14
CA GLU A 110 -3.50 -13.31 -0.79
C GLU A 110 -3.11 -12.22 0.21
N GLU A 111 -2.22 -12.53 1.12
CA GLU A 111 -1.78 -11.60 2.15
C GLU A 111 -0.25 -11.56 2.26
N ILE A 112 0.27 -10.40 2.61
CA ILE A 112 1.69 -10.15 2.84
C ILE A 112 1.86 -9.48 4.20
N SER A 113 2.96 -9.79 4.92
CA SER A 113 3.28 -9.07 6.15
C SER A 113 3.70 -7.62 5.84
N ILE A 114 3.45 -6.71 6.78
CA ILE A 114 3.94 -5.33 6.67
C ILE A 114 5.46 -5.30 6.53
N ARG A 115 6.15 -6.25 7.15
CA ARG A 115 7.60 -6.43 7.06
C ARG A 115 8.04 -6.79 5.64
N ASP A 116 7.45 -7.83 5.07
CA ASP A 116 7.82 -8.31 3.72
C ASP A 116 7.45 -7.27 2.66
N LEU A 117 6.30 -6.60 2.82
CA LEU A 117 5.91 -5.47 1.98
C LEU A 117 6.96 -4.34 2.04
N ALA A 118 7.47 -4.00 3.22
CA ALA A 118 8.49 -2.97 3.36
C ALA A 118 9.79 -3.35 2.65
N TYR A 119 10.21 -4.61 2.73
CA TYR A 119 11.39 -5.10 2.01
C TYR A 119 11.17 -5.13 0.49
N LEU A 120 9.99 -5.55 0.03
CA LEU A 120 9.61 -5.50 -1.39
C LEU A 120 9.69 -4.06 -1.94
N ILE A 121 9.10 -3.10 -1.23
CA ILE A 121 9.14 -1.68 -1.60
C ILE A 121 10.59 -1.18 -1.61
N ARG A 122 11.42 -1.55 -0.62
CA ARG A 122 12.83 -1.18 -0.56
C ARG A 122 13.60 -1.62 -1.81
N GLU A 123 13.38 -2.84 -2.23
CA GLU A 123 14.03 -3.41 -3.42
C GLU A 123 13.56 -2.69 -4.69
N THR A 124 12.26 -2.51 -4.85
CA THR A 124 11.67 -1.82 -6.00
C THR A 124 12.16 -0.36 -6.12
N ILE A 125 12.25 0.36 -5.00
CA ILE A 125 12.71 1.76 -4.99
C ILE A 125 14.25 1.84 -5.11
N GLY A 126 14.96 0.80 -4.70
CA GLY A 126 16.42 0.76 -4.66
C GLY A 126 17.02 1.51 -3.46
N TYR A 127 16.26 1.68 -2.37
CA TYR A 127 16.78 2.27 -1.13
C TYR A 127 17.78 1.33 -0.45
N LYS A 128 18.95 1.85 -0.05
CA LYS A 128 20.04 1.05 0.53
C LYS A 128 20.11 1.11 2.06
N GLY A 129 19.35 2.00 2.69
CA GLY A 129 19.31 2.13 4.14
C GLY A 129 18.62 0.95 4.84
N ALA A 130 18.80 0.85 6.14
CA ALA A 130 18.17 -0.15 6.98
C ALA A 130 16.67 0.14 7.17
N ILE A 131 15.86 -0.91 7.38
CA ILE A 131 14.49 -0.79 7.84
C ILE A 131 14.44 -1.23 9.30
N SER A 132 13.85 -0.41 10.16
CA SER A 132 13.56 -0.75 11.56
C SER A 132 12.07 -0.69 11.83
N PHE A 133 11.64 -1.44 12.84
CA PHE A 133 10.25 -1.50 13.28
C PHE A 133 10.17 -1.03 14.73
N ASP A 134 9.38 0.02 14.97
CA ASP A 134 9.16 0.60 16.32
C ASP A 134 8.01 -0.15 17.01
N ALA A 135 8.34 -1.21 17.72
CA ALA A 135 7.38 -2.01 18.47
C ALA A 135 6.73 -1.27 19.67
N ALA A 136 7.22 -0.08 20.03
CA ALA A 136 6.54 0.77 21.01
C ALA A 136 5.27 1.42 20.45
N LYS A 137 5.13 1.44 19.14
CA LYS A 137 3.90 1.86 18.45
C LYS A 137 2.97 0.67 18.24
N PRO A 138 1.65 0.87 18.37
CA PRO A 138 0.70 -0.23 18.26
C PRO A 138 0.69 -0.83 16.86
N ASP A 139 0.58 -2.15 16.80
CA ASP A 139 0.14 -2.85 15.61
C ASP A 139 -1.36 -2.63 15.40
N GLY A 140 -1.79 -2.62 14.14
CA GLY A 140 -3.21 -2.73 13.83
C GLY A 140 -3.71 -4.18 13.98
N THR A 141 -4.95 -4.45 13.52
CA THR A 141 -5.50 -5.81 13.44
C THR A 141 -4.49 -6.77 12.80
N MET A 142 -4.24 -7.92 13.43
CA MET A 142 -3.18 -8.84 13.01
C MET A 142 -3.44 -9.41 11.61
N ARG A 143 -4.68 -9.70 11.26
CA ARG A 143 -5.04 -10.29 9.97
C ARG A 143 -6.32 -9.67 9.43
N LYS A 144 -6.33 -9.35 8.12
CA LYS A 144 -7.49 -8.92 7.34
C LYS A 144 -7.38 -9.52 5.95
N LEU A 145 -7.86 -10.74 5.81
CA LEU A 145 -7.94 -11.47 4.54
C LEU A 145 -9.40 -11.58 4.12
N THR A 146 -9.66 -11.31 2.88
CA THR A 146 -10.98 -11.44 2.26
C THR A 146 -11.19 -12.86 1.76
N ASP A 147 -12.32 -13.47 2.08
CA ASP A 147 -12.73 -14.73 1.46
C ASP A 147 -13.30 -14.47 0.06
N VAL A 148 -12.53 -14.80 -0.93
CA VAL A 148 -12.84 -14.58 -2.36
C VAL A 148 -13.38 -15.82 -3.06
N THR A 149 -13.70 -16.90 -2.31
CA THR A 149 -14.16 -18.18 -2.87
C THR A 149 -15.34 -17.99 -3.82
N LYS A 150 -16.34 -17.20 -3.40
CA LYS A 150 -17.51 -16.90 -4.23
C LYS A 150 -17.13 -16.16 -5.53
N LEU A 151 -16.32 -15.13 -5.43
CA LEU A 151 -15.85 -14.37 -6.60
C LEU A 151 -15.11 -15.27 -7.60
N HIS A 152 -14.21 -16.12 -7.09
CA HIS A 152 -13.49 -17.08 -7.93
C HIS A 152 -14.40 -18.12 -8.58
N SER A 153 -15.45 -18.57 -7.87
CA SER A 153 -16.45 -19.51 -8.45
C SER A 153 -17.28 -18.87 -9.56
N LEU A 154 -17.45 -17.55 -9.52
CA LEU A 154 -18.11 -16.76 -10.56
C LEU A 154 -17.19 -16.46 -11.76
N GLY A 155 -15.90 -16.84 -11.70
CA GLY A 155 -14.95 -16.80 -12.82
C GLY A 155 -14.01 -15.61 -12.85
N TRP A 156 -14.10 -14.66 -11.91
CA TRP A 156 -13.17 -13.54 -11.87
C TRP A 156 -11.97 -13.82 -10.96
N ARG A 157 -10.80 -13.41 -11.40
CA ARG A 157 -9.54 -13.42 -10.64
C ARG A 157 -8.72 -12.19 -10.98
N HIS A 158 -7.97 -11.68 -10.00
CA HIS A 158 -6.99 -10.63 -10.23
C HIS A 158 -5.83 -11.13 -11.10
N ALA A 159 -5.19 -10.24 -11.84
CA ALA A 159 -4.04 -10.50 -12.69
C ALA A 159 -2.76 -9.79 -12.24
N ILE A 160 -2.91 -8.71 -11.45
CA ILE A 160 -1.79 -7.91 -10.94
C ILE A 160 -1.43 -8.39 -9.53
N ASP A 161 -0.28 -9.05 -9.39
CA ASP A 161 0.26 -9.45 -8.09
C ASP A 161 0.83 -8.24 -7.31
N ILE A 162 1.19 -8.47 -6.04
CA ILE A 162 1.70 -7.40 -5.17
C ILE A 162 3.01 -6.79 -5.68
N MET A 163 3.89 -7.58 -6.30
CA MET A 163 5.17 -7.10 -6.82
C MET A 163 4.92 -6.12 -7.96
N LYS A 164 4.11 -6.53 -8.94
CA LYS A 164 3.72 -5.68 -10.06
C LYS A 164 2.97 -4.43 -9.61
N GLY A 165 2.07 -4.57 -8.65
CA GLY A 165 1.33 -3.46 -8.04
C GLY A 165 2.25 -2.42 -7.38
N VAL A 166 3.31 -2.85 -6.68
CA VAL A 166 4.31 -1.94 -6.08
C VAL A 166 5.11 -1.21 -7.16
N GLU A 167 5.55 -1.90 -8.22
CA GLU A 167 6.24 -1.28 -9.36
C GLU A 167 5.38 -0.19 -10.01
N MET A 168 4.13 -0.51 -10.33
CA MET A 168 3.18 0.41 -10.95
C MET A 168 2.89 1.61 -10.04
N MET A 169 2.69 1.37 -8.74
CA MET A 169 2.48 2.43 -7.75
C MET A 169 3.68 3.37 -7.67
N TYR A 170 4.90 2.83 -7.69
CA TYR A 170 6.10 3.65 -7.64
C TYR A 170 6.29 4.45 -8.93
N ALA A 171 6.06 3.84 -10.09
CA ALA A 171 6.10 4.54 -11.38
C ALA A 171 5.09 5.70 -11.45
N TRP A 172 3.86 5.46 -10.94
CA TRP A 172 2.85 6.53 -10.83
C TRP A 172 3.25 7.64 -9.86
N TYR A 173 3.85 7.27 -8.72
CA TYR A 173 4.29 8.25 -7.71
C TYR A 173 5.36 9.22 -8.24
N LEU A 174 6.22 8.78 -9.16
CA LEU A 174 7.30 9.57 -9.75
C LEU A 174 6.82 10.59 -10.81
N GLN A 175 5.58 10.51 -11.28
CA GLN A 175 4.95 11.49 -12.20
C GLN A 175 4.51 12.76 -11.43
#